data_224f99bd467184e77ed65252cf9ab63f
#
_entry.id   224f99bd467184e77ed65252cf9ab63f
#
_cell.length_a   1.000
_cell.length_b   1.000
_cell.length_c   1.000
_cell.angle_alpha   90.00
_cell.angle_beta   90.00
_cell.angle_gamma   90.00
#
_symmetry.space_group_name_H-M   'P 1'
#
loop_
_entity.id
_entity.type
_entity.pdbx_description
1 polymer ?
#
loop_
_entity_poly.entity_id
_entity_poly.type
_entity_poly.pdbx_seq_one_letter_code
_entity_poly.pdbx_strand_id
1 'polypeptide(L)'
;MEKQRAWIYCRVAHPDAHALAIQQASLEAYAEVNGFEIVGTTAEQASGLDFSRRGLAEVSNVVDAGEVDLLLVTDLSRLGRNVVKADAYLRWLEDQFVEVVCADGTVPQTATEILHGLMANSSLL
;
A
#
# COMPACT_ATOMS: atom_id res chain seq x y z
N MET A 1 -7.97 4.85 23.10
CA MET A 1 -7.58 3.89 22.06
C MET A 1 -6.41 4.46 21.26
N GLU A 2 -5.42 3.63 21.02
CA GLU A 2 -4.29 4.02 20.19
C GLU A 2 -4.72 4.14 18.75
N LYS A 3 -4.19 5.17 18.07
CA LYS A 3 -4.41 5.33 16.64
C LYS A 3 -3.56 4.32 15.88
N GLN A 4 -4.06 3.87 14.73
CA GLN A 4 -3.26 3.06 13.82
C GLN A 4 -2.14 3.91 13.22
N ARG A 5 -0.94 3.35 13.20
CA ARG A 5 0.26 4.02 12.68
C ARG A 5 0.34 3.80 11.18
N ALA A 6 0.25 4.89 10.43
CA ALA A 6 0.22 4.85 8.96
C ALA A 6 1.54 5.32 8.37
N TRP A 7 2.03 4.58 7.39
CA TRP A 7 3.11 5.02 6.51
C TRP A 7 2.50 5.39 5.17
N ILE A 8 2.77 6.58 4.68
CA ILE A 8 2.29 7.04 3.38
C ILE A 8 3.30 6.67 2.30
N TYR A 9 2.82 6.07 1.23
CA TYR A 9 3.66 5.75 0.07
C TYR A 9 3.08 6.38 -1.19
N CYS A 10 3.89 7.22 -1.84
CA CYS A 10 3.55 7.90 -3.09
C CYS A 10 4.57 7.53 -4.17
N ARG A 11 4.11 7.30 -5.37
CA ARG A 11 4.98 6.98 -6.51
C ARG A 11 4.43 7.57 -7.80
N VAL A 12 5.33 8.12 -8.61
CA VAL A 12 5.06 8.47 -10.01
C VAL A 12 6.11 7.80 -10.89
N ALA A 13 5.72 7.40 -12.11
CA ALA A 13 6.62 6.71 -13.04
C ALA A 13 7.53 7.70 -13.78
N HIS A 14 7.10 8.94 -13.94
CA HIS A 14 7.84 9.99 -14.64
C HIS A 14 8.11 11.17 -13.72
N PRO A 15 9.13 12.01 -14.02
CA PRO A 15 9.43 13.17 -13.19
C PRO A 15 8.24 14.14 -13.12
N ASP A 16 7.59 14.20 -11.97
CA ASP A 16 6.45 15.08 -11.72
C ASP A 16 6.32 15.36 -10.23
N ALA A 17 7.11 16.31 -9.76
CA ALA A 17 7.11 16.71 -8.36
C ALA A 17 5.75 17.26 -7.91
N HIS A 18 5.00 17.88 -8.80
CA HIS A 18 3.67 18.41 -8.50
C HIS A 18 2.68 17.27 -8.24
N ALA A 19 2.70 16.23 -9.10
CA ALA A 19 1.83 15.06 -8.91
C ALA A 19 2.16 14.32 -7.61
N LEU A 20 3.45 14.19 -7.26
CA LEU A 20 3.84 13.61 -5.98
C LEU A 20 3.31 14.42 -4.79
N ALA A 21 3.43 15.75 -4.86
CA ALA A 21 2.94 16.63 -3.80
C ALA A 21 1.42 16.51 -3.63
N ILE A 22 0.68 16.43 -4.73
CA ILE A 22 -0.78 16.24 -4.70
C ILE A 22 -1.14 14.88 -4.08
N GLN A 23 -0.46 13.81 -4.46
CA GLN A 23 -0.66 12.49 -3.85
C GLN A 23 -0.45 12.55 -2.34
N GLN A 24 0.65 13.12 -1.90
CA GLN A 24 0.99 13.21 -0.48
C GLN A 24 -0.06 14.01 0.29
N ALA A 25 -0.43 15.19 -0.20
CA ALA A 25 -1.44 16.04 0.45
C ALA A 25 -2.80 15.33 0.56
N SER A 26 -3.20 14.62 -0.48
CA SER A 26 -4.44 13.85 -0.51
C SER A 26 -4.42 12.74 0.55
N LEU A 27 -3.30 12.04 0.70
CA LEU A 27 -3.18 10.96 1.68
C LEU A 27 -3.07 11.48 3.11
N GLU A 28 -2.42 12.64 3.31
CA GLU A 28 -2.39 13.29 4.63
C GLU A 28 -3.81 13.68 5.07
N ALA A 29 -4.61 14.24 4.16
CA ALA A 29 -6.01 14.57 4.44
C ALA A 29 -6.84 13.33 4.73
N TYR A 30 -6.64 12.25 3.97
CA TYR A 30 -7.33 10.98 4.19
C TYR A 30 -7.00 10.41 5.58
N ALA A 31 -5.73 10.44 5.96
CA ALA A 31 -5.30 9.96 7.27
C ALA A 31 -5.93 10.76 8.40
N GLU A 32 -6.01 12.08 8.25
CA GLU A 32 -6.64 12.94 9.26
C GLU A 32 -8.13 12.61 9.43
N VAL A 33 -8.88 12.49 8.33
CA VAL A 33 -10.30 12.16 8.35
C VAL A 33 -10.55 10.79 8.99
N ASN A 34 -9.67 9.82 8.74
CA ASN A 34 -9.83 8.45 9.25
C ASN A 34 -9.17 8.22 10.60
N GLY A 35 -8.56 9.24 11.20
CA GLY A 35 -7.96 9.14 12.52
C GLY A 35 -6.67 8.32 12.58
N PHE A 36 -5.93 8.23 11.47
CA PHE A 36 -4.64 7.56 11.44
C PHE A 36 -3.52 8.48 11.92
N GLU A 37 -2.53 7.91 12.58
CA GLU A 37 -1.31 8.63 12.94
C GLU A 37 -0.27 8.42 11.85
N ILE A 38 0.15 9.50 11.17
CA ILE A 38 1.19 9.42 10.15
C ILE A 38 2.53 9.33 10.84
N VAL A 39 3.24 8.22 10.68
CA VAL A 39 4.57 8.02 11.28
C VAL A 39 5.70 8.21 10.29
N GLY A 40 5.41 8.31 9.00
CA GLY A 40 6.39 8.61 7.98
C GLY A 40 5.79 8.58 6.57
N THR A 41 6.58 9.04 5.63
CA THR A 41 6.18 9.14 4.23
C THR A 41 7.35 8.79 3.33
N THR A 42 7.08 7.97 2.32
CA THR A 42 7.99 7.72 1.20
C THR A 42 7.33 8.26 -0.06
N ALA A 43 8.03 9.12 -0.78
CA ALA A 43 7.57 9.65 -2.07
C ALA A 43 8.72 9.49 -3.07
N GLU A 44 8.47 8.80 -4.18
CA GLU A 44 9.54 8.51 -5.13
C GLU A 44 9.07 8.56 -6.59
N GLN A 45 10.02 8.82 -7.46
CA GLN A 45 9.86 8.61 -8.89
C GLN A 45 10.58 7.31 -9.24
N ALA A 46 9.82 6.29 -9.65
CA ALA A 46 10.36 4.98 -10.00
C ALA A 46 9.35 4.20 -10.82
N SER A 47 9.84 3.27 -11.64
CA SER A 47 8.99 2.39 -12.43
C SER A 47 8.18 1.46 -11.53
N GLY A 48 6.90 1.29 -11.83
CA GLY A 48 6.04 0.31 -11.16
C GLY A 48 6.40 -1.14 -11.48
N LEU A 49 7.28 -1.37 -12.46
CA LEU A 49 7.77 -2.71 -12.79
C LEU A 49 8.99 -3.11 -11.96
N ASP A 50 9.66 -2.15 -11.33
CA ASP A 50 10.84 -2.40 -10.51
C ASP A 50 10.44 -2.52 -9.04
N PHE A 51 10.45 -3.74 -8.49
CA PHE A 51 10.14 -4.01 -7.09
C PHE A 51 11.38 -3.94 -6.18
N SER A 52 12.55 -3.67 -6.74
CA SER A 52 13.77 -3.42 -5.96
C SER A 52 14.03 -1.92 -5.76
N ARG A 53 13.07 -1.06 -6.11
CA ARG A 53 13.23 0.39 -6.01
C ARG A 53 13.39 0.84 -4.56
N ARG A 54 14.13 1.94 -4.39
CA ARG A 54 14.57 2.43 -3.08
C ARG A 54 13.42 2.71 -2.11
N GLY A 55 12.36 3.34 -2.58
CA GLY A 55 11.22 3.69 -1.71
C GLY A 55 10.49 2.47 -1.18
N LEU A 56 10.34 1.44 -2.00
CA LEU A 56 9.72 0.20 -1.55
C LEU A 56 10.61 -0.53 -0.54
N ALA A 57 11.93 -0.45 -0.69
CA ALA A 57 12.86 -0.97 0.31
C ALA A 57 12.74 -0.22 1.63
N GLU A 58 12.56 1.09 1.60
CA GLU A 58 12.33 1.89 2.81
C GLU A 58 11.06 1.46 3.53
N VAL A 59 9.96 1.27 2.79
CA VAL A 59 8.69 0.76 3.34
C VAL A 59 8.92 -0.61 3.98
N SER A 60 9.61 -1.51 3.28
CA SER A 60 9.87 -2.86 3.78
C SER A 60 10.67 -2.83 5.08
N ASN A 61 11.62 -1.91 5.22
CA ASN A 61 12.42 -1.77 6.42
C ASN A 61 11.58 -1.33 7.63
N VAL A 62 10.68 -0.35 7.47
CA VAL A 62 9.85 0.12 8.57
C VAL A 62 8.79 -0.92 8.96
N VAL A 63 8.29 -1.69 8.00
CA VAL A 63 7.38 -2.81 8.25
C VAL A 63 8.10 -3.89 9.05
N ASP A 64 9.30 -4.27 8.61
CA ASP A 64 10.10 -5.30 9.26
C ASP A 64 10.48 -4.91 10.69
N ALA A 65 10.68 -3.62 10.94
CA ALA A 65 10.96 -3.10 12.27
C ALA A 65 9.71 -3.01 13.18
N GLY A 66 8.53 -3.31 12.66
CA GLY A 66 7.29 -3.26 13.44
C GLY A 66 6.83 -1.84 13.77
N GLU A 67 7.20 -0.86 12.96
CA GLU A 67 6.92 0.55 13.22
C GLU A 67 5.59 1.04 12.68
N VAL A 68 4.91 0.24 11.87
CA VAL A 68 3.68 0.65 11.17
C VAL A 68 2.58 -0.40 11.29
N ASP A 69 1.34 0.05 11.26
CA ASP A 69 0.16 -0.82 11.28
C ASP A 69 -0.50 -0.89 9.90
N LEU A 70 -0.37 0.17 9.09
CA LEU A 70 -0.92 0.19 7.75
C LEU A 70 -0.06 1.01 6.79
N LEU A 71 -0.14 0.64 5.52
CA LEU A 71 0.46 1.35 4.40
C LEU A 71 -0.65 2.07 3.65
N LEU A 72 -0.58 3.38 3.54
CA LEU A 72 -1.59 4.21 2.91
C LEU A 72 -1.13 4.65 1.52
N VAL A 73 -1.92 4.31 0.50
CA VAL A 73 -1.65 4.65 -0.91
C VAL A 73 -2.91 5.22 -1.54
N THR A 74 -2.77 5.97 -2.65
CA THR A 74 -3.93 6.49 -3.38
C THR A 74 -4.71 5.36 -4.04
N ASP A 75 -3.99 4.44 -4.65
CA ASP A 75 -4.54 3.27 -5.34
C ASP A 75 -3.48 2.15 -5.37
N LEU A 76 -3.93 0.95 -5.70
CA LEU A 76 -3.07 -0.23 -5.63
C LEU A 76 -1.93 -0.21 -6.63
N SER A 77 -2.06 0.52 -7.74
CA SER A 77 -1.02 0.61 -8.77
C SER A 77 0.27 1.27 -8.25
N ARG A 78 0.20 2.00 -7.12
CA ARG A 78 1.39 2.61 -6.51
C ARG A 78 2.36 1.56 -5.99
N LEU A 79 1.87 0.40 -5.56
CA LEU A 79 2.73 -0.70 -5.14
C LEU A 79 3.49 -1.31 -6.32
N GLY A 80 2.88 -1.35 -7.50
CA GLY A 80 3.55 -1.82 -8.70
C GLY A 80 2.58 -2.36 -9.74
N ARG A 81 3.10 -2.56 -10.95
CA ARG A 81 2.32 -3.02 -12.11
C ARG A 81 2.52 -4.49 -12.44
N ASN A 82 3.48 -5.16 -11.82
CA ASN A 82 3.66 -6.60 -12.00
C ASN A 82 2.73 -7.31 -11.04
N VAL A 83 1.69 -7.96 -11.56
CA VAL A 83 0.64 -8.59 -10.75
C VAL A 83 1.21 -9.65 -9.81
N VAL A 84 2.13 -10.47 -10.29
CA VAL A 84 2.72 -11.55 -9.48
C VAL A 84 3.54 -10.98 -8.32
N LYS A 85 4.39 -9.99 -8.61
CA LYS A 85 5.22 -9.35 -7.59
C LYS A 85 4.41 -8.51 -6.62
N ALA A 86 3.37 -7.82 -7.10
CA ALA A 86 2.47 -7.07 -6.25
C ALA A 86 1.72 -7.99 -5.29
N ASP A 87 1.22 -9.11 -5.79
CA ASP A 87 0.54 -10.12 -4.97
C ASP A 87 1.48 -10.68 -3.90
N ALA A 88 2.72 -11.00 -4.26
CA ALA A 88 3.72 -11.48 -3.31
C ALA A 88 4.01 -10.44 -2.22
N TYR A 89 4.08 -9.17 -2.60
CA TYR A 89 4.31 -8.08 -1.65
C TYR A 89 3.13 -7.90 -0.69
N LEU A 90 1.90 -7.96 -1.21
CA LEU A 90 0.69 -7.89 -0.39
C LEU A 90 0.64 -9.03 0.63
N ARG A 91 0.98 -10.25 0.22
CA ARG A 91 1.03 -11.41 1.12
C ARG A 91 2.07 -11.21 2.21
N TRP A 92 3.23 -10.68 1.86
CA TRP A 92 4.27 -10.39 2.85
C TRP A 92 3.80 -9.36 3.87
N LEU A 93 3.15 -8.27 3.42
CA LEU A 93 2.58 -7.27 4.32
C LEU A 93 1.53 -7.90 5.25
N GLU A 94 0.66 -8.73 4.70
CA GLU A 94 -0.35 -9.44 5.48
C GLU A 94 0.29 -10.33 6.56
N ASP A 95 1.37 -11.05 6.21
CA ASP A 95 2.13 -11.87 7.15
C ASP A 95 2.78 -11.02 8.26
N GLN A 96 3.08 -9.76 7.98
CA GLN A 96 3.60 -8.81 8.96
C GLN A 96 2.49 -8.07 9.73
N PHE A 97 1.24 -8.44 9.51
CA PHE A 97 0.06 -7.78 10.10
C PHE A 97 -0.03 -6.29 9.72
N VAL A 98 0.40 -5.94 8.51
CA VAL A 98 0.29 -4.59 7.97
C VAL A 98 -0.78 -4.55 6.89
N GLU A 99 -1.81 -3.74 7.11
CA GLU A 99 -2.91 -3.56 6.19
C GLU A 99 -2.51 -2.57 5.09
N VAL A 100 -2.97 -2.79 3.85
CA VAL A 100 -2.86 -1.79 2.78
C VAL A 100 -4.20 -1.10 2.66
N VAL A 101 -4.19 0.23 2.80
CA VAL A 101 -5.40 1.05 2.70
C VAL A 101 -5.28 1.94 1.46
N CYS A 102 -6.23 1.82 0.55
CA CYS A 102 -6.29 2.62 -0.67
C CYS A 102 -7.31 3.74 -0.50
N ALA A 103 -6.89 4.98 -0.72
CA ALA A 103 -7.76 6.14 -0.57
C ALA A 103 -8.89 6.18 -1.62
N ASP A 104 -8.73 5.46 -2.75
CA ASP A 104 -9.78 5.34 -3.77
C ASP A 104 -10.91 4.37 -3.38
N GLY A 105 -10.83 3.74 -2.21
CA GLY A 105 -11.83 2.81 -1.71
C GLY A 105 -11.63 1.36 -2.11
N THR A 106 -10.63 1.06 -2.94
CA THR A 106 -10.32 -0.31 -3.33
C THR A 106 -9.86 -1.10 -2.09
N VAL A 107 -10.36 -2.31 -1.94
CA VAL A 107 -9.91 -3.24 -0.90
C VAL A 107 -8.94 -4.23 -1.54
N PRO A 108 -7.64 -4.15 -1.21
CA PRO A 108 -6.66 -5.06 -1.81
C PRO A 108 -6.91 -6.51 -1.40
N GLN A 109 -6.78 -7.42 -2.37
CA GLN A 109 -6.89 -8.85 -2.11
C GLN A 109 -5.73 -9.58 -2.79
N THR A 110 -5.17 -10.56 -2.09
CA THR A 110 -4.17 -11.45 -2.69
C THR A 110 -4.85 -12.41 -3.65
N ALA A 111 -4.08 -12.99 -4.58
CA ALA A 111 -4.60 -14.00 -5.50
C ALA A 111 -5.19 -15.20 -4.75
N THR A 112 -4.60 -15.57 -3.62
CA THR A 112 -5.09 -16.65 -2.77
C THR A 112 -6.48 -16.33 -2.19
N GLU A 113 -6.68 -15.11 -1.71
CA GLU A 113 -7.97 -14.66 -1.18
C GLU A 113 -9.04 -14.65 -2.26
N ILE A 114 -8.72 -14.17 -3.45
CA ILE A 114 -9.64 -14.17 -4.59
C ILE A 114 -10.05 -15.61 -4.94
N LEU A 115 -9.09 -16.51 -5.01
CA LEU A 115 -9.35 -17.91 -5.32
C LEU A 115 -10.23 -18.57 -4.25
N HIS A 116 -9.99 -18.33 -2.97
CA HIS A 116 -10.83 -18.83 -1.88
C HIS A 116 -12.25 -18.32 -1.99
N GLY A 117 -12.43 -17.04 -2.33
CA GLY A 117 -13.75 -16.46 -2.53
C GLY A 117 -14.51 -17.12 -3.67
N LEU A 118 -13.85 -17.37 -4.80
CA LEU A 118 -14.44 -18.05 -5.94
C LEU A 118 -14.82 -19.49 -5.60
N MET A 119 -13.97 -20.22 -4.89
CA MET A 119 -14.23 -21.59 -4.47
C MET A 119 -15.40 -21.67 -3.48
N ALA A 120 -15.47 -20.73 -2.53
CA ALA A 120 -16.58 -20.66 -1.59
C ALA A 120 -17.91 -20.41 -2.31
N ASN A 121 -17.93 -19.50 -3.29
CA ASN A 121 -19.12 -19.22 -4.10
C ASN A 121 -19.52 -20.43 -4.93
N SER A 122 -18.56 -21.16 -5.50
CA SER A 122 -18.84 -22.38 -6.26
C SER A 122 -19.45 -23.47 -5.41
N SER A 123 -19.05 -23.59 -4.13
CA SER A 123 -19.58 -24.59 -3.23
C SER A 123 -21.02 -24.34 -2.81
N LEU A 124 -21.53 -23.12 -3.03
CA LEU A 124 -22.92 -22.77 -2.73
C LEU A 124 -23.88 -23.10 -3.88
N LEU A 125 -23.34 -23.43 -5.03
CA LEU A 125 -24.14 -23.82 -6.19
C LEU A 125 -24.41 -25.30 -6.20
#